data_d7786503b8ef26e997e42c90429ebf72
#
_entry.id   d7786503b8ef26e997e42c90429ebf72
#
_cell.length_a   1.000
_cell.length_b   1.000
_cell.length_c   1.000
_cell.angle_alpha   90.00
_cell.angle_beta   90.00
_cell.angle_gamma   90.00
#
_symmetry.space_group_name_H-M   'P 1'
#
loop_
_entity.id
_entity.type
_entity.pdbx_description
1 polymer ?
#
loop_
_entity_poly.entity_id
_entity_poly.type
_entity_poly.pdbx_seq_one_letter_code
_entity_poly.pdbx_strand_id
1 'polypeptide(L)'
;MTVERTLPPDLHPDTLAVRVAIERSQYGENSEALYLTTGFVQPDSATSAVRFQSGEGYTYARTSNPTVTAFERRLAALEGTQAAIGAASGMGAILMMIMGLLKSGDHVILSRSMFGSTLNLFAKEFGKFGVETTFVSQTDVDE
;
A
#
# COMPACT_ATOMS: atom_id res chain seq x y z
N MET A 1 2.38 -4.50 27.69
CA MET A 1 3.04 -3.20 27.52
C MET A 1 3.86 -3.31 26.24
N THR A 2 3.36 -2.78 25.15
CA THR A 2 4.11 -2.67 23.89
C THR A 2 5.15 -1.58 24.07
N VAL A 3 6.42 -1.92 24.00
CA VAL A 3 7.50 -0.93 24.03
C VAL A 3 7.62 -0.37 22.62
N GLU A 4 6.88 0.71 22.37
CA GLU A 4 7.05 1.50 21.15
C GLU A 4 8.43 2.19 21.23
N ARG A 5 9.43 1.63 20.57
CA ARG A 5 10.69 2.32 20.38
C ARG A 5 10.52 3.26 19.17
N THR A 6 10.35 4.54 19.46
CA THR A 6 10.52 5.57 18.43
C THR A 6 11.94 5.49 17.90
N LEU A 7 12.07 5.15 16.62
CA LEU A 7 13.36 5.15 15.94
C LEU A 7 13.82 6.59 15.70
N PRO A 8 15.14 6.87 15.73
CA PRO A 8 15.67 8.18 15.34
C PRO A 8 15.25 8.56 13.91
N PRO A 9 15.03 9.86 13.62
CA PRO A 9 14.53 10.30 12.31
C PRO A 9 15.54 10.10 11.16
N ASP A 10 16.85 10.02 11.44
CA ASP A 10 17.93 10.00 10.43
C ASP A 10 18.56 8.61 10.29
N LEU A 11 17.78 7.56 10.28
CA LEU A 11 18.30 6.20 10.12
C LEU A 11 18.72 5.93 8.68
N HIS A 12 19.84 5.20 8.52
CA HIS A 12 20.27 4.70 7.23
C HIS A 12 19.18 3.79 6.60
N PRO A 13 18.96 3.85 5.27
CA PRO A 13 17.95 3.03 4.58
C PRO A 13 18.01 1.54 4.93
N ASP A 14 19.20 0.95 5.05
CA ASP A 14 19.36 -0.46 5.44
C ASP A 14 18.80 -0.75 6.84
N THR A 15 18.93 0.21 7.76
CA THR A 15 18.36 0.09 9.11
C THR A 15 16.83 0.24 9.07
N LEU A 16 16.32 1.16 8.27
CA LEU A 16 14.87 1.29 8.02
C LEU A 16 14.29 -0.01 7.46
N ALA A 17 14.93 -0.58 6.44
CA ALA A 17 14.49 -1.82 5.80
C ALA A 17 14.36 -3.01 6.77
N VAL A 18 15.16 -3.02 7.84
CA VAL A 18 15.21 -4.14 8.80
C VAL A 18 14.45 -3.87 10.09
N ARG A 19 14.30 -2.59 10.50
CA ARG A 19 13.84 -2.24 11.86
C ARG A 19 12.53 -1.47 11.93
N VAL A 20 12.14 -0.79 10.87
CA VAL A 20 10.89 -0.02 10.85
C VAL A 20 9.67 -0.95 10.85
N ALA A 21 8.61 -0.53 11.52
CA ALA A 21 7.31 -1.20 11.59
C ALA A 21 7.34 -2.60 12.24
N ILE A 22 8.33 -2.90 13.08
CA ILE A 22 8.31 -4.11 13.91
C ILE A 22 7.49 -3.83 15.18
N GLU A 23 6.24 -4.24 15.18
CA GLU A 23 5.40 -4.28 16.37
C GLU A 23 5.60 -5.63 17.06
N ARG A 24 6.25 -5.61 18.23
CA ARG A 24 6.51 -6.84 18.99
C ARG A 24 5.30 -7.26 19.79
N SER A 25 4.99 -8.54 19.72
CA SER A 25 3.97 -9.15 20.57
C SER A 25 4.49 -9.32 22.01
N GLN A 26 3.68 -9.96 22.86
CA GLN A 26 4.07 -10.35 24.22
C GLN A 26 5.33 -11.23 24.29
N TYR A 27 5.74 -11.85 23.19
CA TYR A 27 6.91 -12.73 23.13
C TYR A 27 8.21 -11.98 22.81
N GLY A 28 8.15 -10.69 22.40
CA GLY A 28 9.30 -9.84 22.17
C GLY A 28 10.16 -10.28 20.98
N GLU A 29 9.56 -10.83 19.96
CA GLU A 29 10.22 -11.31 18.73
C GLU A 29 11.11 -10.24 18.08
N ASN A 30 12.22 -10.67 17.47
CA ASN A 30 13.20 -9.76 16.88
C ASN A 30 12.77 -9.21 15.50
N SER A 31 11.96 -9.96 14.77
CA SER A 31 11.36 -9.58 13.48
C SER A 31 9.84 -9.61 13.57
N GLU A 32 9.15 -9.04 12.60
CA GLU A 32 7.68 -9.06 12.54
C GLU A 32 7.13 -10.50 12.46
N ALA A 33 6.07 -10.75 13.20
CA ALA A 33 5.33 -12.00 13.13
C ALA A 33 4.45 -12.05 11.86
N LEU A 34 4.24 -13.24 11.31
CA LEU A 34 3.31 -13.46 10.20
C LEU A 34 1.92 -13.86 10.73
N TYR A 35 0.93 -13.03 10.47
CA TYR A 35 -0.45 -13.24 10.88
C TYR A 35 -1.27 -13.88 9.76
N LEU A 36 -1.23 -15.22 9.69
CA LEU A 36 -1.93 -16.01 8.68
C LEU A 36 -3.35 -16.36 9.15
N THR A 37 -4.12 -15.34 9.49
CA THR A 37 -5.50 -15.48 9.96
C THR A 37 -6.47 -14.67 9.10
N THR A 38 -7.71 -15.13 9.00
CA THR A 38 -8.78 -14.41 8.29
C THR A 38 -9.45 -13.37 9.16
N GLY A 39 -9.60 -13.64 10.45
CA GLY A 39 -10.30 -12.74 11.38
C GLY A 39 -9.59 -12.62 12.72
N PHE A 40 -9.93 -11.58 13.45
CA PHE A 40 -9.37 -11.27 14.77
C PHE A 40 -10.49 -11.26 15.80
N VAL A 41 -10.27 -11.95 16.93
CA VAL A 41 -11.23 -12.00 18.04
C VAL A 41 -11.36 -10.61 18.66
N GLN A 42 -12.59 -10.18 18.86
CA GLN A 42 -12.89 -8.91 19.51
C GLN A 42 -13.26 -9.17 20.97
N PRO A 43 -12.93 -8.23 21.90
CA PRO A 43 -13.25 -8.39 23.31
C PRO A 43 -14.77 -8.52 23.57
N ASP A 44 -15.56 -7.74 22.83
CA ASP A 44 -17.00 -7.68 22.91
C ASP A 44 -17.63 -7.12 21.63
N SER A 45 -18.96 -7.17 21.52
CA SER A 45 -19.68 -6.70 20.35
C SER A 45 -19.67 -5.18 20.19
N ALA A 46 -19.59 -4.41 21.26
CA ALA A 46 -19.54 -2.95 21.18
C ALA A 46 -18.19 -2.49 20.62
N THR A 47 -17.08 -3.04 21.11
CA THR A 47 -15.73 -2.82 20.56
C THR A 47 -15.66 -3.24 19.08
N SER A 48 -16.25 -4.36 18.74
CA SER A 48 -16.33 -4.83 17.34
C SER A 48 -17.03 -3.81 16.45
N ALA A 49 -18.20 -3.32 16.85
CA ALA A 49 -18.94 -2.32 16.09
C ALA A 49 -18.15 -1.02 15.87
N VAL A 50 -17.49 -0.51 16.91
CA VAL A 50 -16.64 0.68 16.82
C VAL A 50 -15.50 0.46 15.82
N ARG A 51 -14.79 -0.65 15.90
CA ARG A 51 -13.67 -0.96 14.99
C ARG A 51 -14.11 -1.10 13.55
N PHE A 52 -15.27 -1.72 13.29
CA PHE A 52 -15.81 -1.82 11.94
C PHE A 52 -16.22 -0.46 11.35
N GLN A 53 -16.67 0.48 12.20
CA GLN A 53 -17.04 1.83 11.77
C GLN A 53 -15.84 2.74 11.58
N SER A 54 -14.88 2.72 12.50
CA SER A 54 -13.69 3.58 12.46
C SER A 54 -12.60 3.08 11.52
N GLY A 55 -12.57 1.77 11.24
CA GLY A 55 -11.46 1.12 10.55
C GLY A 55 -10.21 0.96 11.41
N GLU A 56 -10.27 1.31 12.70
CA GLU A 56 -9.14 1.18 13.62
C GLU A 56 -8.97 -0.26 14.12
N GLY A 57 -7.71 -0.67 14.27
CA GLY A 57 -7.37 -2.02 14.71
C GLY A 57 -7.60 -3.09 13.65
N TYR A 58 -7.57 -4.34 14.08
CA TYR A 58 -7.68 -5.49 13.19
C TYR A 58 -8.98 -6.24 13.46
N THR A 59 -9.80 -6.40 12.43
CA THR A 59 -11.08 -7.13 12.50
C THR A 59 -11.11 -8.27 11.50
N TYR A 60 -10.73 -8.00 10.25
CA TYR A 60 -10.75 -8.97 9.17
C TYR A 60 -9.56 -8.73 8.22
N ALA A 61 -8.82 -9.79 7.90
CA ALA A 61 -7.53 -9.69 7.21
C ALA A 61 -7.58 -9.07 5.80
N ARG A 62 -8.75 -9.08 5.13
CA ARG A 62 -8.91 -8.42 3.84
C ARG A 62 -8.89 -6.89 3.96
N THR A 63 -9.36 -6.35 5.08
CA THR A 63 -9.40 -4.90 5.32
C THR A 63 -8.14 -4.39 6.00
N SER A 64 -7.60 -5.15 6.95
CA SER A 64 -6.37 -4.82 7.66
C SER A 64 -5.73 -6.07 8.27
N ASN A 65 -4.41 -6.16 8.22
CA ASN A 65 -3.65 -7.28 8.78
C ASN A 65 -2.30 -6.76 9.29
N PRO A 66 -1.82 -7.14 10.49
CA PRO A 66 -0.56 -6.64 11.03
C PRO A 66 0.65 -6.87 10.10
N THR A 67 0.70 -8.00 9.39
CA THR A 67 1.78 -8.29 8.43
C THR A 67 1.75 -7.33 7.25
N VAL A 68 0.57 -7.05 6.69
CA VAL A 68 0.40 -6.09 5.58
C VAL A 68 0.73 -4.68 6.07
N THR A 69 0.23 -4.29 7.24
CA THR A 69 0.53 -2.99 7.86
C THR A 69 2.05 -2.80 8.08
N ALA A 70 2.75 -3.83 8.53
CA ALA A 70 4.21 -3.77 8.70
C ALA A 70 4.93 -3.56 7.37
N PHE A 71 4.50 -4.25 6.30
CA PHE A 71 5.01 -4.07 4.94
C PHE A 71 4.77 -2.63 4.43
N GLU A 72 3.54 -2.14 4.54
CA GLU A 72 3.15 -0.80 4.08
C GLU A 72 3.92 0.30 4.79
N ARG A 73 4.01 0.25 6.12
CA ARG A 73 4.77 1.22 6.93
C ARG A 73 6.26 1.21 6.61
N ARG A 74 6.83 0.02 6.37
CA ARG A 74 8.24 -0.11 6.01
C ARG A 74 8.53 0.47 4.64
N LEU A 75 7.67 0.18 3.67
CA LEU A 75 7.79 0.75 2.32
C LEU A 75 7.63 2.26 2.34
N ALA A 76 6.62 2.78 3.04
CA ALA A 76 6.43 4.22 3.20
C ALA A 76 7.66 4.91 3.80
N ALA A 77 8.29 4.30 4.82
CA ALA A 77 9.50 4.83 5.44
C ALA A 77 10.70 4.82 4.48
N LEU A 78 10.86 3.78 3.66
CA LEU A 78 11.95 3.68 2.67
C LEU A 78 11.78 4.69 1.54
N GLU A 79 10.55 4.92 1.09
CA GLU A 79 10.22 5.87 0.04
C GLU A 79 10.09 7.33 0.54
N GLY A 80 10.14 7.56 1.87
CA GLY A 80 9.95 8.87 2.47
C GLY A 80 8.52 9.43 2.27
N THR A 81 7.53 8.55 2.14
CA THR A 81 6.12 8.91 1.94
C THR A 81 5.32 8.82 3.22
N GLN A 82 4.13 9.47 3.26
CA GLN A 82 3.24 9.42 4.43
C GLN A 82 2.63 8.04 4.66
N ALA A 83 2.34 7.32 3.56
CA ALA A 83 1.72 6.00 3.61
C ALA A 83 2.03 5.21 2.33
N ALA A 84 1.86 3.90 2.41
CA ALA A 84 1.83 3.00 1.27
C ALA A 84 0.61 2.08 1.38
N ILE A 85 0.13 1.56 0.28
CA ILE A 85 -0.96 0.59 0.21
C ILE A 85 -0.46 -0.65 -0.52
N GLY A 86 -0.56 -1.80 0.14
CA GLY A 86 -0.16 -3.09 -0.41
C GLY A 86 -1.19 -3.65 -1.38
N ALA A 87 -0.71 -4.23 -2.48
CA ALA A 87 -1.52 -4.97 -3.44
C ALA A 87 -0.96 -6.37 -3.67
N ALA A 88 -1.80 -7.29 -4.14
CA ALA A 88 -1.39 -8.67 -4.42
C ALA A 88 -0.50 -8.82 -5.65
N SER A 89 -0.38 -7.77 -6.47
CA SER A 89 0.48 -7.74 -7.66
C SER A 89 0.76 -6.31 -8.12
N GLY A 90 1.84 -6.11 -8.90
CA GLY A 90 2.15 -4.80 -9.48
C GLY A 90 1.04 -4.26 -10.38
N MET A 91 0.39 -5.11 -11.19
CA MET A 91 -0.77 -4.68 -12.00
C MET A 91 -1.97 -4.32 -11.12
N GLY A 92 -2.17 -5.01 -9.99
CA GLY A 92 -3.17 -4.65 -9.00
C GLY A 92 -2.88 -3.29 -8.35
N ALA A 93 -1.62 -2.99 -8.05
CA ALA A 93 -1.20 -1.70 -7.52
C ALA A 93 -1.48 -0.56 -8.53
N ILE A 94 -1.11 -0.76 -9.79
CA ILE A 94 -1.39 0.21 -10.87
C ILE A 94 -2.91 0.43 -11.01
N LEU A 95 -3.69 -0.63 -11.02
CA LEU A 95 -5.15 -0.53 -11.12
C LEU A 95 -5.75 0.25 -9.93
N MET A 96 -5.33 -0.06 -8.70
CA MET A 96 -5.78 0.66 -7.51
C MET A 96 -5.43 2.15 -7.57
N MET A 97 -4.20 2.48 -7.98
CA MET A 97 -3.75 3.86 -8.13
C MET A 97 -4.65 4.62 -9.11
N ILE A 98 -4.92 4.06 -10.27
CA ILE A 98 -5.73 4.69 -11.31
C ILE A 98 -7.18 4.87 -10.85
N MET A 99 -7.78 3.81 -10.33
CA MET A 99 -9.16 3.84 -9.84
C MET A 99 -9.34 4.78 -8.65
N GLY A 100 -8.29 5.02 -7.86
CA GLY A 100 -8.32 5.94 -6.72
C GLY A 100 -8.10 7.40 -7.09
N LEU A 101 -7.37 7.68 -8.19
CA LEU A 101 -6.94 9.02 -8.56
C LEU A 101 -7.70 9.61 -9.75
N LEU A 102 -8.18 8.77 -10.67
CA LEU A 102 -8.77 9.20 -11.93
C LEU A 102 -10.28 8.90 -11.98
N LYS A 103 -11.00 9.74 -12.71
CA LYS A 103 -12.42 9.61 -13.03
C LYS A 103 -12.64 9.79 -14.53
N SER A 104 -13.83 9.49 -15.00
CA SER A 104 -14.23 9.77 -16.39
C SER A 104 -14.03 11.24 -16.76
N GLY A 105 -13.40 11.48 -17.87
CA GLY A 105 -13.02 12.81 -18.37
C GLY A 105 -11.61 13.25 -17.98
N ASP A 106 -10.92 12.50 -17.13
CA ASP A 106 -9.52 12.79 -16.79
C ASP A 106 -8.57 12.30 -17.89
N HIS A 107 -7.39 12.90 -17.96
CA HIS A 107 -6.34 12.59 -18.90
C HIS A 107 -5.05 12.18 -18.18
N VAL A 108 -4.38 11.15 -18.69
CA VAL A 108 -3.11 10.68 -18.15
C VAL A 108 -2.03 10.65 -19.24
N ILE A 109 -0.82 11.06 -18.86
CA ILE A 109 0.37 10.94 -19.70
C ILE A 109 1.17 9.73 -19.22
N LEU A 110 1.50 8.84 -20.13
CA LEU A 110 2.18 7.59 -19.84
C LEU A 110 3.40 7.38 -20.73
N SER A 111 4.53 7.00 -20.14
CA SER A 111 5.71 6.64 -20.91
C SER A 111 5.47 5.40 -21.77
N ARG A 112 5.90 5.42 -23.04
CA ARG A 112 5.93 4.23 -23.92
C ARG A 112 6.90 3.14 -23.44
N SER A 113 7.81 3.46 -22.52
CA SER A 113 8.76 2.52 -21.93
C SER A 113 8.20 1.71 -20.75
N MET A 114 6.92 1.84 -20.44
CA MET A 114 6.26 1.06 -19.40
C MET A 114 6.14 -0.42 -19.81
N PHE A 115 5.92 -1.27 -18.80
CA PHE A 115 5.68 -2.69 -19.01
C PHE A 115 4.46 -2.93 -19.94
N GLY A 116 4.58 -3.87 -20.88
CA GLY A 116 3.59 -4.08 -21.94
C GLY A 116 2.15 -4.29 -21.46
N SER A 117 1.95 -4.97 -20.32
CA SER A 117 0.62 -5.13 -19.75
C SER A 117 0.03 -3.81 -19.27
N THR A 118 0.86 -2.90 -18.74
CA THR A 118 0.43 -1.55 -18.35
C THR A 118 0.02 -0.75 -19.59
N LEU A 119 0.83 -0.76 -20.64
CA LEU A 119 0.48 -0.10 -21.91
C LEU A 119 -0.85 -0.60 -22.47
N ASN A 120 -1.05 -1.92 -22.49
CA ASN A 120 -2.31 -2.51 -22.95
C ASN A 120 -3.52 -2.11 -22.07
N LEU A 121 -3.34 -2.05 -20.75
CA LEU A 121 -4.37 -1.63 -19.82
C LEU A 121 -4.86 -0.21 -20.16
N PHE A 122 -3.94 0.73 -20.35
CA PHE A 122 -4.28 2.11 -20.70
C PHE A 122 -4.80 2.24 -22.13
N ALA A 123 -4.17 1.60 -23.11
CA ALA A 123 -4.56 1.70 -24.52
C ALA A 123 -5.93 1.10 -24.82
N LYS A 124 -6.34 0.04 -24.09
CA LYS A 124 -7.54 -0.74 -24.44
C LYS A 124 -8.66 -0.67 -23.43
N GLU A 125 -8.33 -0.55 -22.14
CA GLU A 125 -9.33 -0.71 -21.08
C GLU A 125 -9.78 0.62 -20.49
N PHE A 126 -8.84 1.53 -20.15
CA PHE A 126 -9.22 2.78 -19.48
C PHE A 126 -10.00 3.76 -20.35
N GLY A 127 -9.82 3.74 -21.66
CA GLY A 127 -10.67 4.48 -22.59
C GLY A 127 -12.15 4.13 -22.51
N LYS A 128 -12.48 2.87 -22.15
CA LYS A 128 -13.86 2.42 -21.91
C LYS A 128 -14.52 3.09 -20.70
N PHE A 129 -13.71 3.56 -19.77
CA PHE A 129 -14.14 4.27 -18.56
C PHE A 129 -14.01 5.78 -18.69
N GLY A 130 -13.73 6.28 -19.91
CA GLY A 130 -13.66 7.70 -20.20
C GLY A 130 -12.35 8.37 -19.73
N VAL A 131 -11.30 7.62 -19.48
CA VAL A 131 -9.96 8.18 -19.19
C VAL A 131 -9.16 8.24 -20.49
N GLU A 132 -8.69 9.43 -20.85
CA GLU A 132 -7.85 9.64 -22.01
C GLU A 132 -6.37 9.40 -21.68
N THR A 133 -5.63 8.80 -22.61
CA THR A 133 -4.22 8.48 -22.41
C THR A 133 -3.37 9.00 -23.55
N THR A 134 -2.34 9.80 -23.24
CA THR A 134 -1.27 10.15 -24.18
C THR A 134 -0.01 9.38 -23.85
N PHE A 135 0.53 8.68 -24.84
CA PHE A 135 1.79 7.95 -24.72
C PHE A 135 2.94 8.81 -25.26
N VAL A 136 3.93 9.05 -24.40
CA VAL A 136 5.10 9.89 -24.73
C VAL A 136 6.41 9.09 -24.63
N SER A 137 7.45 9.57 -25.30
CA SER A 137 8.81 9.04 -25.12
C SER A 137 9.33 9.44 -23.73
N GLN A 138 10.06 8.53 -23.08
CA GLN A 138 10.72 8.82 -21.80
C GLN A 138 11.96 9.70 -21.97
N THR A 139 12.55 9.72 -23.15
CA THR A 139 13.85 10.37 -23.46
C THR A 139 13.72 11.56 -24.39
N ASP A 140 12.56 11.83 -24.95
CA ASP A 140 12.27 12.97 -25.80
C ASP A 140 11.49 14.01 -25.01
N VAL A 141 12.13 15.11 -24.64
CA VAL A 141 11.53 16.18 -23.84
C VAL A 141 10.72 17.17 -24.67
N ASP A 142 10.79 17.07 -26.00
CA ASP A 142 10.07 17.94 -26.94
C ASP A 142 8.76 17.30 -27.44
N GLU A 143 8.49 16.01 -27.12
CA GLU A 143 7.25 15.30 -27.42
C GLU A 143 6.16 15.62 -26.35
#